data_be78633438516812123181d475b779a9
#
_entry.id   be78633438516812123181d475b779a9
#
_cell.length_a   1.000
_cell.length_b   1.000
_cell.length_c   1.000
_cell.angle_alpha   90.00
_cell.angle_beta   90.00
_cell.angle_gamma   90.00
#
_symmetry.space_group_name_H-M   'P 1'
#
loop_
_entity.id
_entity.type
_entity.pdbx_description
1 polymer ?
#
loop_
_entity_poly.entity_id
_entity_poly.type
_entity_poly.pdbx_seq_one_letter_code
_entity_poly.pdbx_strand_id
1 'polypeptide(L)'
;LTARGNIDFGLRSARPSLSKTEHADITRTHLEQVGLTDAAERRPARLSGGMQQRVGIARAFAIDPPIMLLDEPFGALDALTRRELQLQLLNIWEASRRTVVMVTHDVDEAILLSDRVLVMSKSPEATIIADIPVNLPRPRHELSEDASVEAETTALRKRMLHLLEH
;
A
#
# COMPACT_ATOMS: atom_id res chain seq x y z
N LEU A 1 -6.03 3.92 21.66
CA LEU A 1 -4.60 4.12 21.47
C LEU A 1 -4.35 5.37 20.61
N THR A 2 -3.20 6.02 20.73
CA THR A 2 -2.71 7.07 19.84
C THR A 2 -2.19 6.46 18.53
N ALA A 3 -1.79 7.27 17.53
CA ALA A 3 -1.15 6.78 16.32
C ALA A 3 0.09 5.95 16.66
N ARG A 4 0.99 6.47 17.49
CA ARG A 4 2.14 5.74 18.05
C ARG A 4 1.73 4.45 18.73
N GLY A 5 0.75 4.53 19.63
CA GLY A 5 0.28 3.38 20.40
C GLY A 5 -0.33 2.26 19.55
N ASN A 6 -0.91 2.59 18.39
CA ASN A 6 -1.42 1.59 17.44
C ASN A 6 -0.30 0.79 16.77
N ILE A 7 0.78 1.46 16.37
CA ILE A 7 1.94 0.80 15.76
C ILE A 7 2.67 -0.03 16.81
N ASP A 8 2.96 0.55 17.97
CA ASP A 8 3.66 -0.11 19.07
C ASP A 8 2.90 -1.36 19.58
N PHE A 9 1.57 -1.29 19.67
CA PHE A 9 0.74 -2.43 20.04
C PHE A 9 0.86 -3.59 19.03
N GLY A 10 0.76 -3.30 17.73
CA GLY A 10 0.94 -4.30 16.68
C GLY A 10 2.33 -4.94 16.73
N LEU A 11 3.35 -4.11 16.89
CA LEU A 11 4.74 -4.54 16.93
C LEU A 11 5.04 -5.43 18.16
N ARG A 12 4.59 -5.04 19.36
CA ARG A 12 4.75 -5.85 20.57
C ARG A 12 4.05 -7.20 20.48
N SER A 13 2.88 -7.23 19.85
CA SER A 13 2.14 -8.48 19.68
C SER A 13 2.84 -9.44 18.72
N ALA A 14 3.39 -8.92 17.62
CA ALA A 14 4.01 -9.73 16.58
C ALA A 14 5.49 -10.04 16.84
N ARG A 15 6.20 -9.15 17.53
CA ARG A 15 7.65 -9.24 17.79
C ARG A 15 7.98 -9.02 19.27
N PRO A 16 7.48 -9.88 20.17
CA PRO A 16 7.63 -9.72 21.63
C PRO A 16 9.08 -9.82 22.13
N SER A 17 9.98 -10.39 21.34
CA SER A 17 11.40 -10.54 21.69
C SER A 17 12.21 -9.23 21.60
N LEU A 18 11.69 -8.21 20.94
CA LEU A 18 12.36 -6.93 20.84
C LEU A 18 12.32 -6.15 22.17
N SER A 19 13.39 -5.44 22.46
CA SER A 19 13.47 -4.54 23.60
C SER A 19 12.52 -3.34 23.46
N LYS A 20 12.23 -2.65 24.56
CA LYS A 20 11.42 -1.42 24.55
C LYS A 20 12.02 -0.32 23.67
N THR A 21 13.34 -0.24 23.60
CA THR A 21 14.06 0.75 22.78
C THR A 21 13.88 0.43 21.31
N GLU A 22 14.08 -0.83 20.92
CA GLU A 22 13.87 -1.26 19.52
C GLU A 22 12.42 -1.04 19.06
N HIS A 23 11.42 -1.35 19.90
CA HIS A 23 10.02 -1.04 19.61
C HIS A 23 9.81 0.46 19.37
N ALA A 24 10.38 1.32 20.22
CA ALA A 24 10.25 2.77 20.11
C ALA A 24 10.91 3.30 18.83
N ASP A 25 12.09 2.80 18.46
CA ASP A 25 12.82 3.21 17.27
C ASP A 25 12.09 2.77 15.99
N ILE A 26 11.64 1.52 15.91
CA ILE A 26 10.86 1.01 14.77
C ILE A 26 9.56 1.82 14.62
N THR A 27 8.84 2.06 15.71
CA THR A 27 7.61 2.84 15.70
C THR A 27 7.84 4.27 15.21
N ARG A 28 8.91 4.91 15.66
CA ARG A 28 9.30 6.26 15.23
C ARG A 28 9.61 6.29 13.73
N THR A 29 10.45 5.37 13.26
CA THR A 29 10.82 5.27 11.84
C THR A 29 9.59 5.14 10.95
N HIS A 30 8.63 4.27 11.30
CA HIS A 30 7.43 4.10 10.47
C HIS A 30 6.46 5.28 10.55
N LEU A 31 6.40 6.00 11.68
CA LEU A 31 5.66 7.26 11.75
C LEU A 31 6.27 8.34 10.86
N GLU A 32 7.60 8.43 10.82
CA GLU A 32 8.33 9.35 9.94
C GLU A 32 8.07 9.02 8.47
N GLN A 33 8.17 7.73 8.09
CA GLN A 33 7.95 7.28 6.72
C GLN A 33 6.55 7.61 6.18
N VAL A 34 5.53 7.64 7.04
CA VAL A 34 4.16 8.01 6.64
C VAL A 34 3.81 9.48 6.95
N GLY A 35 4.77 10.29 7.36
CA GLY A 35 4.57 11.72 7.63
C GLY A 35 3.64 12.01 8.81
N LEU A 36 3.69 11.18 9.87
CA LEU A 36 2.82 11.32 11.05
C LEU A 36 3.57 11.62 12.35
N THR A 37 4.80 12.09 12.29
CA THR A 37 5.60 12.41 13.48
C THR A 37 4.88 13.39 14.39
N ASP A 38 4.35 14.50 13.86
CA ASP A 38 3.65 15.55 14.62
C ASP A 38 2.26 15.11 15.12
N ALA A 39 1.73 14.02 14.58
CA ALA A 39 0.44 13.46 14.95
C ALA A 39 0.56 12.17 15.78
N ALA A 40 1.77 11.78 16.15
CA ALA A 40 2.06 10.51 16.84
C ALA A 40 1.22 10.30 18.10
N GLU A 41 0.97 11.36 18.87
CA GLU A 41 0.21 11.27 20.12
C GLU A 41 -1.30 11.56 19.94
N ARG A 42 -1.76 11.78 18.70
CA ARG A 42 -3.20 11.96 18.45
C ARG A 42 -3.93 10.62 18.45
N ARG A 43 -5.15 10.63 18.97
CA ARG A 43 -6.07 9.49 18.91
C ARG A 43 -6.84 9.49 17.58
N PRO A 44 -7.39 8.34 17.12
CA PRO A 44 -8.12 8.25 15.85
C PRO A 44 -9.18 9.34 15.64
N ALA A 45 -9.93 9.69 16.66
CA ALA A 45 -10.94 10.77 16.58
C ALA A 45 -10.36 12.18 16.27
N ARG A 46 -9.04 12.35 16.34
CA ARG A 46 -8.32 13.58 16.00
C ARG A 46 -7.42 13.44 14.77
N LEU A 47 -7.61 12.36 14.00
CA LEU A 47 -6.92 12.08 12.75
C LEU A 47 -7.91 12.13 11.60
N SER A 48 -7.51 12.70 10.46
CA SER A 48 -8.29 12.56 9.23
C SER A 48 -8.35 11.09 8.77
N GLY A 49 -9.26 10.74 7.87
CA GLY A 49 -9.34 9.41 7.30
C GLY A 49 -8.02 8.95 6.68
N GLY A 50 -7.37 9.82 5.90
CA GLY A 50 -6.05 9.56 5.33
C GLY A 50 -4.97 9.36 6.38
N MET A 51 -4.98 10.13 7.48
CA MET A 51 -4.03 9.91 8.59
C MET A 51 -4.27 8.57 9.30
N GLN A 52 -5.52 8.17 9.48
CA GLN A 52 -5.85 6.85 10.05
C GLN A 52 -5.36 5.72 9.15
N GLN A 53 -5.52 5.87 7.83
CA GLN A 53 -5.02 4.92 6.84
C GLN A 53 -3.49 4.81 6.90
N ARG A 54 -2.78 5.95 6.98
CA ARG A 54 -1.31 5.99 7.16
C ARG A 54 -0.86 5.26 8.43
N VAL A 55 -1.58 5.39 9.53
CA VAL A 55 -1.32 4.62 10.75
C VAL A 55 -1.48 3.11 10.51
N GLY A 56 -2.52 2.70 9.76
CA GLY A 56 -2.74 1.30 9.39
C GLY A 56 -1.59 0.73 8.56
N ILE A 57 -1.14 1.46 7.54
CA ILE A 57 0.00 1.11 6.68
C ILE A 57 1.28 1.03 7.52
N ALA A 58 1.59 2.06 8.30
CA ALA A 58 2.78 2.09 9.16
C ALA A 58 2.80 0.91 10.15
N ARG A 59 1.65 0.56 10.75
CA ARG A 59 1.52 -0.60 11.63
C ARG A 59 1.80 -1.91 10.90
N ALA A 60 1.25 -2.09 9.70
CA ALA A 60 1.43 -3.29 8.91
C ALA A 60 2.91 -3.52 8.55
N PHE A 61 3.60 -2.46 8.12
CA PHE A 61 5.03 -2.54 7.78
C PHE A 61 5.93 -2.68 9.01
N ALA A 62 5.61 -2.03 10.14
CA ALA A 62 6.39 -2.16 11.38
C ALA A 62 6.44 -3.61 11.90
N ILE A 63 5.36 -4.37 11.72
CA ILE A 63 5.30 -5.80 12.07
C ILE A 63 6.29 -6.62 11.23
N ASP A 64 6.58 -6.18 10.02
CA ASP A 64 7.50 -6.79 9.07
C ASP A 64 7.15 -8.27 8.75
N PRO A 65 5.90 -8.58 8.34
CA PRO A 65 5.52 -9.93 8.02
C PRO A 65 6.14 -10.38 6.68
N PRO A 66 6.36 -11.69 6.47
CA PRO A 66 6.87 -12.21 5.19
C PRO A 66 5.88 -11.97 4.03
N ILE A 67 4.59 -11.97 4.30
CA ILE A 67 3.51 -11.68 3.35
C ILE A 67 2.54 -10.70 4.00
N MET A 68 2.23 -9.62 3.30
CA MET A 68 1.30 -8.58 3.73
C MET A 68 0.04 -8.64 2.86
N LEU A 69 -1.13 -8.57 3.51
CA LEU A 69 -2.42 -8.51 2.83
C LEU A 69 -3.03 -7.12 3.03
N LEU A 70 -3.39 -6.46 1.93
CA LEU A 70 -4.02 -5.14 1.91
C LEU A 70 -5.35 -5.24 1.15
N ASP A 71 -6.44 -4.95 1.83
CA ASP A 71 -7.78 -4.98 1.26
C ASP A 71 -8.28 -3.54 1.06
N GLU A 72 -8.43 -3.13 -0.20
CA GLU A 72 -8.81 -1.78 -0.64
C GLU A 72 -8.13 -0.64 0.16
N PRO A 73 -6.79 -0.62 0.27
CA PRO A 73 -6.10 0.26 1.22
C PRO A 73 -6.28 1.75 0.94
N PHE A 74 -6.82 2.13 -0.21
CA PHE A 74 -6.98 3.54 -0.61
C PHE A 74 -8.42 3.91 -1.00
N GLY A 75 -9.38 2.99 -0.90
CA GLY A 75 -10.75 3.15 -1.40
C GLY A 75 -11.52 4.34 -0.80
N ALA A 76 -11.27 4.68 0.46
CA ALA A 76 -11.97 5.75 1.18
C ALA A 76 -11.31 7.14 1.08
N LEU A 77 -10.32 7.33 0.19
CA LEU A 77 -9.50 8.55 0.13
C LEU A 77 -9.86 9.42 -1.08
N ASP A 78 -9.73 10.73 -0.91
CA ASP A 78 -9.73 11.67 -2.05
C ASP A 78 -8.51 11.45 -2.96
N ALA A 79 -8.57 11.93 -4.18
CA ALA A 79 -7.57 11.65 -5.22
C ALA A 79 -6.15 12.10 -4.86
N LEU A 80 -6.00 13.27 -4.20
CA LEU A 80 -4.67 13.79 -3.83
C LEU A 80 -4.06 12.97 -2.69
N THR A 81 -4.82 12.75 -1.63
CA THR A 81 -4.40 11.93 -0.49
C THR A 81 -4.10 10.49 -0.92
N ARG A 82 -4.91 9.93 -1.82
CA ARG A 82 -4.68 8.60 -2.41
C ARG A 82 -3.33 8.54 -3.11
N ARG A 83 -3.05 9.50 -4.01
CA ARG A 83 -1.79 9.54 -4.76
C ARG A 83 -0.58 9.63 -3.84
N GLU A 84 -0.62 10.50 -2.85
CA GLU A 84 0.45 10.62 -1.85
C GLU A 84 0.71 9.31 -1.11
N LEU A 85 -0.36 8.62 -0.69
CA LEU A 85 -0.24 7.35 0.04
C LEU A 85 0.27 6.21 -0.83
N GLN A 86 -0.13 6.15 -2.10
CA GLN A 86 0.40 5.18 -3.05
C GLN A 86 1.92 5.34 -3.21
N LEU A 87 2.41 6.58 -3.35
CA LEU A 87 3.84 6.86 -3.44
C LEU A 87 4.58 6.53 -2.14
N GLN A 88 3.99 6.85 -0.99
CA GLN A 88 4.55 6.46 0.31
C GLN A 88 4.63 4.94 0.47
N LEU A 89 3.59 4.22 0.07
CA LEU A 89 3.58 2.75 0.08
C LEU A 89 4.70 2.17 -0.78
N LEU A 90 4.89 2.70 -1.99
CA LEU A 90 6.00 2.31 -2.87
C LEU A 90 7.36 2.52 -2.21
N ASN A 91 7.60 3.69 -1.64
CA ASN A 91 8.87 4.00 -0.97
C ASN A 91 9.15 3.05 0.20
N ILE A 92 8.15 2.78 1.05
CA ILE A 92 8.28 1.84 2.17
C ILE A 92 8.53 0.42 1.66
N TRP A 93 7.80 0.01 0.63
CA TRP A 93 7.95 -1.32 0.03
C TRP A 93 9.33 -1.49 -0.63
N GLU A 94 9.84 -0.48 -1.34
CA GLU A 94 11.16 -0.55 -1.97
C GLU A 94 12.30 -0.71 -0.96
N ALA A 95 12.14 -0.18 0.24
CA ALA A 95 13.10 -0.37 1.33
C ALA A 95 13.06 -1.80 1.92
N SER A 96 11.89 -2.45 1.94
CA SER A 96 11.68 -3.75 2.60
C SER A 96 11.61 -4.94 1.64
N ARG A 97 11.12 -4.71 0.39
CA ARG A 97 10.93 -5.73 -0.65
C ARG A 97 10.12 -6.96 -0.21
N ARG A 98 9.12 -6.76 0.66
CA ARG A 98 8.24 -7.82 1.12
C ARG A 98 7.21 -8.21 0.07
N THR A 99 6.71 -9.44 0.16
CA THR A 99 5.58 -9.85 -0.66
C THR A 99 4.32 -9.17 -0.16
N VAL A 100 3.65 -8.44 -1.05
CA VAL A 100 2.37 -7.77 -0.77
C VAL A 100 1.32 -8.34 -1.72
N VAL A 101 0.19 -8.76 -1.16
CA VAL A 101 -1.02 -9.09 -1.91
C VAL A 101 -2.04 -8.00 -1.61
N MET A 102 -2.50 -7.31 -2.64
CA MET A 102 -3.43 -6.19 -2.50
C MET A 102 -4.70 -6.49 -3.31
N VAL A 103 -5.85 -6.22 -2.71
CA VAL A 103 -7.13 -6.20 -3.41
C VAL A 103 -7.47 -4.74 -3.72
N THR A 104 -7.80 -4.46 -4.97
CA THR A 104 -8.26 -3.14 -5.41
C THR A 104 -9.22 -3.28 -6.60
N HIS A 105 -10.13 -2.33 -6.75
CA HIS A 105 -10.97 -2.18 -7.93
C HIS A 105 -10.44 -1.10 -8.89
N ASP A 106 -9.34 -0.44 -8.56
CA ASP A 106 -8.72 0.61 -9.35
C ASP A 106 -7.59 0.03 -10.21
N VAL A 107 -7.77 0.05 -11.53
CA VAL A 107 -6.81 -0.49 -12.50
C VAL A 107 -5.49 0.28 -12.49
N ASP A 108 -5.55 1.61 -12.34
CA ASP A 108 -4.35 2.44 -12.30
C ASP A 108 -3.52 2.19 -11.05
N GLU A 109 -4.17 1.95 -9.94
CA GLU A 109 -3.54 1.53 -8.70
C GLU A 109 -2.85 0.17 -8.85
N ALA A 110 -3.54 -0.81 -9.44
CA ALA A 110 -2.98 -2.13 -9.70
C ALA A 110 -1.72 -2.04 -10.59
N ILE A 111 -1.74 -1.25 -11.67
CA ILE A 111 -0.59 -1.05 -12.56
C ILE A 111 0.56 -0.34 -11.84
N LEU A 112 0.26 0.68 -11.06
CA LEU A 112 1.28 1.45 -10.34
C LEU A 112 2.02 0.62 -9.30
N LEU A 113 1.29 -0.17 -8.51
CA LEU A 113 1.82 -0.77 -7.29
C LEU A 113 2.31 -2.22 -7.47
N SER A 114 1.72 -3.01 -8.39
CA SER A 114 2.00 -4.44 -8.45
C SER A 114 2.95 -4.85 -9.57
N ASP A 115 3.64 -5.97 -9.39
CA ASP A 115 4.45 -6.61 -10.44
C ASP A 115 3.64 -7.66 -11.22
N ARG A 116 2.45 -8.02 -10.69
CA ARG A 116 1.56 -9.02 -11.25
C ARG A 116 0.13 -8.72 -10.83
N VAL A 117 -0.81 -8.76 -11.75
CA VAL A 117 -2.23 -8.54 -11.50
C VAL A 117 -3.03 -9.79 -11.84
N LEU A 118 -3.79 -10.27 -10.86
CA LEU A 118 -4.76 -11.34 -11.06
C LEU A 118 -6.14 -10.69 -11.23
N VAL A 119 -6.72 -10.83 -12.42
CA VAL A 119 -8.05 -10.30 -12.69
C VAL A 119 -9.09 -11.37 -12.33
N MET A 120 -10.09 -10.98 -11.56
CA MET A 120 -11.18 -11.87 -11.14
C MET A 120 -12.45 -11.57 -11.92
N SER A 121 -13.22 -12.63 -12.24
CA SER A 121 -14.53 -12.49 -12.85
C SER A 121 -15.57 -11.94 -11.85
N LYS A 122 -16.75 -11.58 -12.37
CA LYS A 122 -17.88 -11.11 -11.56
C LYS A 122 -18.46 -12.25 -10.68
N SER A 123 -18.99 -11.87 -9.53
CA SER A 123 -19.82 -12.73 -8.66
C SER A 123 -21.05 -13.25 -9.45
N PRO A 124 -21.66 -14.45 -9.12
CA PRO A 124 -21.43 -15.18 -7.85
C PRO A 124 -20.28 -16.21 -7.88
N GLU A 125 -19.82 -16.66 -9.01
CA GLU A 125 -18.77 -17.68 -9.12
C GLU A 125 -17.43 -17.07 -9.56
N ALA A 126 -16.93 -16.12 -8.76
CA ALA A 126 -15.73 -15.40 -9.08
C ALA A 126 -14.49 -16.33 -9.18
N THR A 127 -13.82 -16.31 -10.33
CA THR A 127 -12.60 -17.06 -10.61
C THR A 127 -11.52 -16.13 -11.17
N ILE A 128 -10.27 -16.56 -11.16
CA ILE A 128 -9.18 -15.83 -11.82
C ILE A 128 -9.35 -16.05 -13.33
N ILE A 129 -9.61 -14.98 -14.07
CA ILE A 129 -9.79 -15.01 -15.53
C ILE A 129 -8.54 -14.55 -16.30
N ALA A 130 -7.62 -13.85 -15.64
CA ALA A 130 -6.36 -13.49 -16.24
C ALA A 130 -5.27 -13.30 -15.18
N ASP A 131 -4.03 -13.56 -15.62
CA ASP A 131 -2.80 -13.35 -14.88
C ASP A 131 -1.90 -12.48 -15.76
N ILE A 132 -1.66 -11.25 -15.32
CA ILE A 132 -1.03 -10.20 -16.13
C ILE A 132 0.25 -9.75 -15.43
N PRO A 133 1.43 -10.01 -15.99
CA PRO A 133 2.66 -9.41 -15.51
C PRO A 133 2.69 -7.91 -15.83
N VAL A 134 3.19 -7.11 -14.89
CA VAL A 134 3.40 -5.68 -15.03
C VAL A 134 4.90 -5.43 -15.10
N ASN A 135 5.45 -5.47 -16.32
CA ASN A 135 6.89 -5.37 -16.57
C ASN A 135 7.40 -3.93 -16.65
N LEU A 136 6.67 -2.99 -16.04
CA LEU A 136 7.11 -1.60 -15.97
C LEU A 136 8.33 -1.46 -15.05
N PRO A 137 9.34 -0.65 -15.42
CA PRO A 137 10.52 -0.43 -14.60
C PRO A 137 10.16 0.21 -13.26
N ARG A 138 11.06 0.10 -12.28
CA ARG A 138 10.96 0.74 -10.96
C ARG A 138 12.15 1.68 -10.75
N PRO A 139 12.01 2.77 -10.01
CA PRO A 139 10.82 3.22 -9.24
C PRO A 139 9.74 3.83 -10.16
N ARG A 140 8.48 3.41 -9.98
CA ARG A 140 7.39 3.81 -10.88
C ARG A 140 6.87 5.24 -10.68
N HIS A 141 7.21 5.90 -9.60
CA HIS A 141 6.87 7.31 -9.37
C HIS A 141 7.64 8.28 -10.28
N GLU A 142 8.75 7.83 -10.88
CA GLU A 142 9.60 8.60 -11.80
C GLU A 142 9.28 8.34 -13.28
N LEU A 143 8.33 7.45 -13.59
CA LEU A 143 8.09 6.96 -14.96
C LEU A 143 7.24 7.89 -15.85
N SER A 144 6.85 9.06 -15.39
CA SER A 144 5.90 9.93 -16.12
C SER A 144 6.46 10.60 -17.38
N GLU A 145 7.76 10.49 -17.68
CA GLU A 145 8.41 11.20 -18.79
C GLU A 145 8.85 10.29 -19.96
N ASP A 146 8.79 8.96 -19.79
CA ASP A 146 9.17 8.02 -20.85
C ASP A 146 7.95 7.59 -21.67
N ALA A 147 7.90 8.00 -22.94
CA ALA A 147 6.82 7.68 -23.85
C ALA A 147 6.60 6.18 -24.06
N SER A 148 7.65 5.35 -23.92
CA SER A 148 7.54 3.89 -24.05
C SER A 148 6.80 3.30 -22.84
N VAL A 149 7.06 3.80 -21.65
CA VAL A 149 6.40 3.40 -20.40
C VAL A 149 4.94 3.86 -20.39
N GLU A 150 4.66 5.07 -20.91
CA GLU A 150 3.29 5.57 -21.02
C GLU A 150 2.48 4.70 -22.01
N ALA A 151 3.06 4.33 -23.15
CA ALA A 151 2.42 3.45 -24.13
C ALA A 151 2.12 2.05 -23.51
N GLU A 152 3.06 1.46 -22.79
CA GLU A 152 2.87 0.15 -22.13
C GLU A 152 1.82 0.24 -21.00
N THR A 153 1.85 1.29 -20.18
CA THR A 153 0.86 1.57 -19.16
C THR A 153 -0.54 1.67 -19.74
N THR A 154 -0.68 2.39 -20.85
CA THR A 154 -1.95 2.56 -21.57
C THR A 154 -2.45 1.23 -22.13
N ALA A 155 -1.56 0.40 -22.68
CA ALA A 155 -1.91 -0.92 -23.20
C ALA A 155 -2.37 -1.86 -22.09
N LEU A 156 -1.69 -1.89 -20.95
CA LEU A 156 -2.07 -2.66 -19.75
C LEU A 156 -3.45 -2.22 -19.24
N ARG A 157 -3.67 -0.92 -19.09
CA ARG A 157 -4.96 -0.35 -18.66
C ARG A 157 -6.09 -0.81 -19.57
N LYS A 158 -5.94 -0.65 -20.88
CA LYS A 158 -6.95 -1.05 -21.87
C LYS A 158 -7.25 -2.54 -21.80
N ARG A 159 -6.22 -3.37 -21.66
CA ARG A 159 -6.39 -4.83 -21.53
C ARG A 159 -7.16 -5.21 -20.28
N MET A 160 -6.83 -4.62 -19.12
CA MET A 160 -7.50 -4.91 -17.85
C MET A 160 -8.96 -4.45 -17.87
N LEU A 161 -9.23 -3.23 -18.35
CA LEU A 161 -10.60 -2.72 -18.47
C LEU A 161 -11.46 -3.64 -19.36
N HIS A 162 -10.95 -4.08 -20.52
CA HIS A 162 -11.67 -5.00 -21.40
C HIS A 162 -12.02 -6.33 -20.70
N LEU A 163 -11.13 -6.87 -19.86
CA LEU A 163 -11.40 -8.10 -19.09
C LEU A 163 -12.45 -7.91 -17.99
N LEU A 164 -12.55 -6.70 -17.43
CA LEU A 164 -13.52 -6.39 -16.37
C LEU A 164 -14.93 -6.09 -16.92
N GLU A 165 -15.06 -5.71 -18.19
CA GLU A 165 -16.33 -5.44 -18.86
C GLU A 165 -17.10 -6.72 -19.23
N HIS A 166 -16.41 -7.81 -19.45
CA HIS A 166 -16.91 -9.12 -19.91
C HIS A 166 -16.85 -10.17 -18.82
#